data_751532bebd75c195d35bb8bc47c1f85b
#
_entry.id   751532bebd75c195d35bb8bc47c1f85b
#
_cell.length_a   1.000
_cell.length_b   1.000
_cell.length_c   1.000
_cell.angle_alpha   90.00
_cell.angle_beta   90.00
_cell.angle_gamma   90.00
#
_symmetry.space_group_name_H-M   'P 1'
#
loop_
_entity.id
_entity.type
_entity.pdbx_description
1 polymer ?
#
loop_
_entity_poly.entity_id
_entity_poly.type
_entity_poly.pdbx_seq_one_letter_code
_entity_poly.pdbx_strand_id
1 'polypeptide(L)'
;MNIKIQSQELASAKNALKNEWMRKLLNIEIKTVEGSRLIDNVTKRRIKEYSLSSQNRRKFLMYCIRAAIEDDYLSVTNLIRLIGVSRAAAETMIKECEQADWIIIKRDKGKRRRIQASDITVETYADYCDWLWKIIDDSNMRHISASISEIEKLEQKF
;
A
#
# COMPACT_ATOMS: atom_id res chain seq x y z
N MET A 1 -33.54 32.59 -4.89
CA MET A 1 -33.26 31.24 -4.39
C MET A 1 -32.32 31.37 -3.19
N ASN A 2 -32.62 30.67 -2.07
CA ASN A 2 -32.00 30.97 -0.78
C ASN A 2 -30.61 30.33 -0.73
N ILE A 3 -29.51 31.11 -0.71
CA ILE A 3 -28.10 30.67 -0.69
C ILE A 3 -27.88 29.61 0.40
N LYS A 4 -28.57 29.73 1.53
CA LYS A 4 -28.48 28.81 2.66
C LYS A 4 -28.98 27.40 2.33
N ILE A 5 -30.01 27.28 1.48
CA ILE A 5 -30.57 25.99 1.02
C ILE A 5 -29.59 25.32 0.05
N GLN A 6 -29.02 26.08 -0.90
CA GLN A 6 -28.04 25.56 -1.84
C GLN A 6 -26.75 25.05 -1.16
N SER A 7 -26.24 25.77 -0.17
CA SER A 7 -25.10 25.33 0.61
C SER A 7 -25.38 24.03 1.38
N GLN A 8 -26.61 23.85 1.87
CA GLN A 8 -27.02 22.67 2.61
C GLN A 8 -27.18 21.45 1.69
N GLU A 9 -27.71 21.66 0.49
CA GLU A 9 -27.83 20.63 -0.55
C GLU A 9 -26.46 20.16 -1.07
N LEU A 10 -25.52 21.08 -1.31
CA LEU A 10 -24.15 20.74 -1.71
C LEU A 10 -23.43 19.93 -0.64
N ALA A 11 -23.53 20.33 0.62
CA ALA A 11 -22.95 19.60 1.74
C ALA A 11 -23.51 18.18 1.87
N SER A 12 -24.83 18.02 1.69
CA SER A 12 -25.48 16.71 1.71
C SER A 12 -25.01 15.82 0.56
N ALA A 13 -24.95 16.35 -0.66
CA ALA A 13 -24.45 15.62 -1.84
C ALA A 13 -22.99 15.20 -1.66
N LYS A 14 -22.13 16.08 -1.16
CA LYS A 14 -20.73 15.80 -0.85
C LYS A 14 -20.57 14.66 0.16
N ASN A 15 -21.37 14.68 1.23
CA ASN A 15 -21.34 13.62 2.24
C ASN A 15 -21.81 12.28 1.69
N ALA A 16 -22.81 12.25 0.83
CA ALA A 16 -23.28 11.04 0.17
C ALA A 16 -22.17 10.42 -0.71
N LEU A 17 -21.47 11.24 -1.50
CA LEU A 17 -20.36 10.79 -2.35
C LEU A 17 -19.17 10.31 -1.52
N LYS A 18 -18.83 10.99 -0.42
CA LYS A 18 -17.77 10.56 0.51
C LYS A 18 -18.09 9.20 1.14
N ASN A 19 -19.34 8.98 1.54
CA ASN A 19 -19.78 7.70 2.09
C ASN A 19 -19.72 6.58 1.05
N GLU A 20 -20.08 6.87 -0.19
CA GLU A 20 -19.96 5.89 -1.29
C GLU A 20 -18.49 5.56 -1.56
N TRP A 21 -17.62 6.55 -1.61
CA TRP A 21 -16.18 6.36 -1.79
C TRP A 21 -15.59 5.50 -0.66
N MET A 22 -15.91 5.81 0.60
CA MET A 22 -15.46 5.01 1.75
C MET A 22 -15.93 3.56 1.66
N ARG A 23 -17.20 3.31 1.29
CA ARG A 23 -17.72 1.95 1.13
C ARG A 23 -16.97 1.17 0.06
N LYS A 24 -16.66 1.80 -1.08
CA LYS A 24 -15.87 1.17 -2.16
C LYS A 24 -14.44 0.88 -1.69
N LEU A 25 -13.81 1.81 -0.99
CA LEU A 25 -12.48 1.61 -0.44
C LEU A 25 -12.45 0.46 0.57
N LEU A 26 -13.41 0.41 1.50
CA LEU A 26 -13.52 -0.71 2.45
C LEU A 26 -13.68 -2.06 1.76
N ASN A 27 -14.47 -2.13 0.68
CA ASN A 27 -14.61 -3.34 -0.10
C ASN A 27 -13.28 -3.77 -0.76
N ILE A 28 -12.47 -2.82 -1.22
CA ILE A 28 -11.14 -3.09 -1.76
C ILE A 28 -10.22 -3.62 -0.65
N GLU A 29 -10.23 -2.99 0.52
CA GLU A 29 -9.44 -3.43 1.69
C GLU A 29 -9.82 -4.86 2.12
N ILE A 30 -11.12 -5.15 2.24
CA ILE A 30 -11.62 -6.49 2.57
C ILE A 30 -11.14 -7.51 1.53
N LYS A 31 -11.35 -7.24 0.23
CA LYS A 31 -10.89 -8.13 -0.84
C LYS A 31 -9.36 -8.29 -0.85
N THR A 32 -8.62 -7.27 -0.45
CA THR A 32 -7.15 -7.34 -0.33
C THR A 32 -6.74 -8.35 0.74
N VAL A 33 -7.42 -8.34 1.89
CA VAL A 33 -7.15 -9.29 2.97
C VAL A 33 -7.59 -10.71 2.59
N GLU A 34 -8.79 -10.86 2.04
CA GLU A 34 -9.35 -12.17 1.66
C GLU A 34 -8.65 -12.79 0.45
N GLY A 35 -8.25 -11.96 -0.51
CA GLY A 35 -7.70 -12.40 -1.79
C GLY A 35 -6.33 -13.09 -1.69
N SER A 36 -5.65 -13.04 -0.53
CA SER A 36 -4.39 -13.79 -0.34
C SER A 36 -4.59 -15.29 -0.48
N ARG A 37 -5.77 -15.79 -0.10
CA ARG A 37 -6.11 -17.22 -0.18
C ARG A 37 -6.35 -17.70 -1.62
N LEU A 38 -6.60 -16.78 -2.56
CA LEU A 38 -6.88 -17.07 -3.96
C LEU A 38 -5.64 -17.02 -4.85
N ILE A 39 -4.46 -16.76 -4.28
CA ILE A 39 -3.20 -16.74 -5.03
C ILE A 39 -2.69 -18.17 -5.20
N ASP A 40 -2.65 -18.67 -6.43
CA ASP A 40 -2.20 -20.04 -6.74
C ASP A 40 -0.73 -20.25 -6.44
N ASN A 41 0.12 -19.26 -6.72
CA ASN A 41 1.54 -19.33 -6.41
C ASN A 41 1.78 -19.25 -4.90
N VAL A 42 2.26 -20.36 -4.32
CA VAL A 42 2.48 -20.52 -2.88
C VAL A 42 3.45 -19.47 -2.31
N THR A 43 4.52 -19.17 -3.03
CA THR A 43 5.51 -18.16 -2.60
C THR A 43 4.89 -16.77 -2.56
N LYS A 44 4.19 -16.36 -3.62
CA LYS A 44 3.49 -15.06 -3.68
C LYS A 44 2.43 -14.94 -2.59
N ARG A 45 1.69 -16.03 -2.31
CA ARG A 45 0.72 -16.09 -1.21
C ARG A 45 1.38 -15.85 0.14
N ARG A 46 2.48 -16.54 0.43
CA ARG A 46 3.24 -16.38 1.68
C ARG A 46 3.79 -14.97 1.86
N ILE A 47 4.31 -14.34 0.80
CA ILE A 47 4.77 -12.95 0.82
C ILE A 47 3.62 -12.02 1.22
N LYS A 48 2.44 -12.22 0.63
CA LYS A 48 1.25 -11.41 0.94
C LYS A 48 0.76 -11.62 2.36
N GLU A 49 0.67 -12.86 2.82
CA GLU A 49 0.29 -13.21 4.19
C GLU A 49 1.27 -12.60 5.21
N TYR A 50 2.56 -12.68 4.95
CA TYR A 50 3.59 -12.04 5.77
C TYR A 50 3.39 -10.52 5.83
N SER A 51 3.20 -9.88 4.70
CA SER A 51 2.93 -8.44 4.60
C SER A 51 1.69 -8.03 5.39
N LEU A 52 0.64 -8.84 5.40
CA LEU A 52 -0.60 -8.55 6.11
C LEU A 52 -0.56 -8.91 7.60
N SER A 53 0.44 -9.67 8.04
CA SER A 53 0.53 -10.18 9.43
C SER A 53 0.86 -9.09 10.45
N SER A 54 1.52 -8.00 10.05
CA SER A 54 1.72 -6.81 10.89
C SER A 54 2.06 -5.58 10.06
N GLN A 55 1.75 -4.40 10.60
CA GLN A 55 2.08 -3.13 9.96
C GLN A 55 3.59 -2.96 9.73
N ASN A 56 4.42 -3.41 10.66
CA ASN A 56 5.87 -3.30 10.55
C ASN A 56 6.44 -4.22 9.45
N ARG A 57 5.93 -5.44 9.32
CA ARG A 57 6.30 -6.36 8.23
C ARG A 57 5.87 -5.83 6.87
N ARG A 58 4.67 -5.24 6.80
CA ARG A 58 4.20 -4.56 5.59
C ARG A 58 5.12 -3.41 5.19
N LYS A 59 5.44 -2.50 6.12
CA LYS A 59 6.40 -1.40 5.89
C LYS A 59 7.76 -1.91 5.45
N PHE A 60 8.28 -2.95 6.11
CA PHE A 60 9.57 -3.55 5.78
C PHE A 60 9.62 -3.98 4.31
N LEU A 61 8.66 -4.81 3.86
CA LEU A 61 8.61 -5.25 2.47
C LEU A 61 8.41 -4.10 1.51
N MET A 62 7.54 -3.13 1.80
CA MET A 62 7.30 -1.97 0.93
C MET A 62 8.57 -1.13 0.73
N TYR A 63 9.37 -0.90 1.76
CA TYR A 63 10.65 -0.19 1.63
C TYR A 63 11.67 -1.01 0.84
N CYS A 64 11.73 -2.33 1.03
CA CYS A 64 12.60 -3.20 0.25
C CYS A 64 12.19 -3.24 -1.24
N ILE A 65 10.89 -3.28 -1.54
CA ILE A 65 10.36 -3.23 -2.91
C ILE A 65 10.69 -1.88 -3.56
N ARG A 66 10.47 -0.77 -2.84
CA ARG A 66 10.82 0.56 -3.35
C ARG A 66 12.30 0.65 -3.70
N ALA A 67 13.17 0.16 -2.84
CA ALA A 67 14.61 0.14 -3.11
C ALA A 67 14.94 -0.68 -4.37
N ALA A 68 14.29 -1.83 -4.57
CA ALA A 68 14.50 -2.64 -5.76
C ALA A 68 14.02 -1.93 -7.05
N ILE A 69 12.87 -1.23 -7.01
CA ILE A 69 12.33 -0.48 -8.16
C ILE A 69 13.24 0.72 -8.50
N GLU A 70 13.84 1.35 -7.49
CA GLU A 70 14.75 2.50 -7.64
C GLU A 70 16.20 2.08 -7.94
N ASP A 71 16.45 0.77 -8.12
CA ASP A 71 17.81 0.19 -8.28
C ASP A 71 18.78 0.59 -7.16
N ASP A 72 18.26 0.67 -5.94
CA ASP A 72 18.99 1.05 -4.73
C ASP A 72 18.95 -0.07 -3.68
N TYR A 73 19.72 0.12 -2.62
CA TYR A 73 19.82 -0.80 -1.49
C TYR A 73 19.74 -0.04 -0.16
N LEU A 74 18.93 -0.55 0.75
CA LEU A 74 18.76 0.02 2.08
C LEU A 74 19.79 -0.56 3.07
N SER A 75 20.44 0.30 3.85
CA SER A 75 21.18 -0.16 5.02
C SER A 75 20.23 -0.58 6.14
N VAL A 76 20.67 -1.47 7.03
CA VAL A 76 19.90 -1.88 8.22
C VAL A 76 19.53 -0.66 9.09
N THR A 77 20.42 0.31 9.23
CA THR A 77 20.17 1.54 9.99
C THR A 77 19.05 2.38 9.36
N ASN A 78 19.04 2.49 8.03
CA ASN A 78 17.97 3.20 7.32
C ASN A 78 16.62 2.47 7.47
N LEU A 79 16.60 1.15 7.35
CA LEU A 79 15.40 0.35 7.57
C LEU A 79 14.81 0.56 8.97
N ILE A 80 15.63 0.48 10.02
CA ILE A 80 15.23 0.73 11.41
C ILE A 80 14.56 2.10 11.54
N ARG A 81 15.18 3.14 10.99
CA ARG A 81 14.67 4.51 11.04
C ARG A 81 13.35 4.66 10.27
N LEU A 82 13.26 4.09 9.08
CA LEU A 82 12.08 4.22 8.21
C LEU A 82 10.86 3.48 8.76
N ILE A 83 11.08 2.30 9.35
CA ILE A 83 9.98 1.49 9.90
C ILE A 83 9.59 1.98 11.30
N GLY A 84 10.54 2.51 12.07
CA GLY A 84 10.34 2.95 13.46
C GLY A 84 10.31 1.78 14.45
N VAL A 85 11.20 0.80 14.27
CA VAL A 85 11.27 -0.41 15.12
C VAL A 85 12.64 -0.52 15.82
N SER A 86 12.72 -1.40 16.82
CA SER A 86 14.01 -1.75 17.44
C SER A 86 14.92 -2.49 16.46
N ARG A 87 16.24 -2.46 16.74
CA ARG A 87 17.20 -3.23 15.95
C ARG A 87 16.90 -4.73 15.97
N ALA A 88 16.52 -5.27 17.12
CA ALA A 88 16.17 -6.69 17.26
C ALA A 88 14.97 -7.07 16.37
N ALA A 89 13.92 -6.23 16.32
CA ALA A 89 12.77 -6.46 15.48
C ALA A 89 13.14 -6.38 13.98
N ALA A 90 13.97 -5.42 13.58
CA ALA A 90 14.45 -5.33 12.21
C ALA A 90 15.29 -6.56 11.80
N GLU A 91 16.20 -7.01 12.66
CA GLU A 91 17.01 -8.21 12.42
C GLU A 91 16.15 -9.47 12.29
N THR A 92 15.06 -9.58 13.06
CA THR A 92 14.11 -10.68 12.94
C THR A 92 13.44 -10.68 11.57
N MET A 93 12.93 -9.54 11.11
CA MET A 93 12.30 -9.42 9.80
C MET A 93 13.28 -9.68 8.64
N ILE A 94 14.52 -9.19 8.77
CA ILE A 94 15.58 -9.46 7.79
C ILE A 94 15.85 -10.96 7.70
N LYS A 95 16.03 -11.63 8.85
CA LYS A 95 16.29 -13.07 8.89
C LYS A 95 15.14 -13.89 8.32
N GLU A 96 13.89 -13.56 8.68
CA GLU A 96 12.69 -14.22 8.14
C GLU A 96 12.62 -14.13 6.61
N CYS A 97 12.84 -12.92 6.07
CA CYS A 97 12.75 -12.68 4.64
C CYS A 97 13.97 -13.21 3.86
N GLU A 98 15.18 -13.19 4.45
CA GLU A 98 16.37 -13.78 3.87
C GLU A 98 16.23 -15.30 3.74
N GLN A 99 15.75 -15.97 4.80
CA GLN A 99 15.52 -17.41 4.80
C GLN A 99 14.45 -17.88 3.80
N ALA A 100 13.53 -16.99 3.45
CA ALA A 100 12.47 -17.25 2.49
C ALA A 100 12.81 -16.78 1.06
N ASP A 101 14.00 -16.25 0.81
CA ASP A 101 14.45 -15.67 -0.46
C ASP A 101 13.57 -14.52 -0.97
N TRP A 102 12.95 -13.76 -0.03
CA TRP A 102 12.12 -12.61 -0.37
C TRP A 102 12.90 -11.29 -0.49
N ILE A 103 14.12 -11.28 0.02
CA ILE A 103 15.04 -10.14 -0.08
C ILE A 103 16.41 -10.61 -0.56
N ILE A 104 17.14 -9.65 -1.16
CA ILE A 104 18.54 -9.82 -1.55
C ILE A 104 19.39 -9.02 -0.59
N ILE A 105 20.43 -9.65 -0.04
CA ILE A 105 21.41 -8.98 0.83
C ILE A 105 22.76 -8.96 0.14
N LYS A 106 23.24 -7.75 -0.20
CA LYS A 106 24.61 -7.53 -0.62
C LYS A 106 25.47 -7.14 0.59
N ARG A 107 26.71 -7.61 0.64
CA ARG A 107 27.68 -7.27 1.67
C ARG A 107 28.82 -6.50 1.02
N ASP A 108 29.00 -5.25 1.42
CA ASP A 108 30.15 -4.45 1.00
C ASP A 108 31.43 -4.95 1.69
N LYS A 109 32.60 -4.53 1.19
CA LYS A 109 33.93 -4.89 1.74
C LYS A 109 34.08 -4.60 3.25
N GLY A 110 33.25 -3.74 3.83
CA GLY A 110 33.20 -3.40 5.26
C GLY A 110 32.13 -4.15 6.07
N LYS A 111 31.61 -5.29 5.60
CA LYS A 111 30.54 -6.10 6.24
C LYS A 111 29.18 -5.39 6.39
N ARG A 112 28.99 -4.22 5.79
CA ARG A 112 27.69 -3.54 5.81
C ARG A 112 26.71 -4.26 4.91
N ARG A 113 25.58 -4.64 5.47
CA ARG A 113 24.48 -5.27 4.72
C ARG A 113 23.66 -4.20 4.02
N ARG A 114 23.41 -4.44 2.74
CA ARG A 114 22.55 -3.62 1.88
C ARG A 114 21.42 -4.50 1.36
N ILE A 115 20.19 -4.07 1.54
CA ILE A 115 19.00 -4.90 1.43
C ILE A 115 18.05 -4.29 0.40
N GLN A 116 17.52 -5.15 -0.47
CA GLN A 116 16.41 -4.84 -1.37
C GLN A 116 15.48 -6.05 -1.51
N ALA A 117 14.29 -5.88 -2.08
CA ALA A 117 13.42 -7.00 -2.40
C ALA A 117 13.99 -7.87 -3.53
N SER A 118 13.69 -9.17 -3.48
CA SER A 118 13.95 -10.09 -4.60
C SER A 118 12.89 -9.92 -5.70
N ASP A 119 13.18 -10.43 -6.90
CA ASP A 119 12.28 -10.33 -8.06
C ASP A 119 10.89 -10.88 -7.76
N ILE A 120 10.79 -12.04 -7.12
CA ILE A 120 9.49 -12.63 -6.76
C ILE A 120 8.67 -11.73 -5.82
N THR A 121 9.33 -10.98 -4.95
CA THR A 121 8.66 -10.04 -4.04
C THR A 121 8.17 -8.81 -4.80
N VAL A 122 8.97 -8.28 -5.72
CA VAL A 122 8.57 -7.19 -6.62
C VAL A 122 7.41 -7.61 -7.50
N GLU A 123 7.47 -8.78 -8.13
CA GLU A 123 6.38 -9.33 -8.94
C GLU A 123 5.08 -9.50 -8.15
N THR A 124 5.18 -9.99 -6.90
CA THR A 124 4.01 -10.13 -6.03
C THR A 124 3.31 -8.79 -5.80
N TYR A 125 4.08 -7.72 -5.65
CA TYR A 125 3.53 -6.38 -5.49
C TYR A 125 3.00 -5.80 -6.81
N ALA A 126 3.66 -6.09 -7.93
CA ALA A 126 3.18 -5.71 -9.26
C ALA A 126 1.81 -6.34 -9.56
N ASP A 127 1.64 -7.64 -9.29
CA ASP A 127 0.34 -8.34 -9.43
C ASP A 127 -0.76 -7.67 -8.57
N TYR A 128 -0.40 -7.24 -7.36
CA TYR A 128 -1.32 -6.50 -6.48
C TYR A 128 -1.69 -5.14 -7.07
N CYS A 129 -0.73 -4.41 -7.63
CA CYS A 129 -0.97 -3.11 -8.27
C CYS A 129 -1.89 -3.26 -9.49
N ASP A 130 -1.69 -4.27 -10.33
CA ASP A 130 -2.53 -4.56 -11.50
C ASP A 130 -3.97 -4.89 -11.10
N TRP A 131 -4.11 -5.73 -10.07
CA TRP A 131 -5.41 -6.06 -9.50
C TRP A 131 -6.11 -4.82 -8.91
N LEU A 132 -5.38 -4.00 -8.13
CA LEU A 132 -5.91 -2.78 -7.52
C LEU A 132 -6.33 -1.77 -8.58
N TRP A 133 -5.49 -1.58 -9.61
CA TRP A 133 -5.79 -0.70 -10.73
C TRP A 133 -7.09 -1.08 -11.43
N LYS A 134 -7.25 -2.38 -11.72
CA LYS A 134 -8.47 -2.90 -12.33
C LYS A 134 -9.71 -2.65 -11.47
N ILE A 135 -9.64 -2.91 -10.16
CA ILE A 135 -10.76 -2.66 -9.25
C ILE A 135 -11.10 -1.17 -9.14
N ILE A 136 -10.10 -0.29 -9.07
CA ILE A 136 -10.32 1.16 -9.04
C ILE A 136 -11.00 1.62 -10.32
N ASP A 137 -10.58 1.12 -11.45
CA ASP A 137 -11.14 1.46 -12.76
C ASP A 137 -12.58 0.96 -12.89
N ASP A 138 -12.85 -0.30 -12.54
CA ASP A 138 -14.18 -0.91 -12.56
C ASP A 138 -15.14 -0.29 -11.53
N SER A 139 -14.65 0.33 -10.46
CA SER A 139 -15.45 0.81 -9.32
C SER A 139 -15.97 2.24 -9.45
N ASN A 140 -15.65 2.95 -10.51
CA ASN A 140 -16.01 4.37 -10.69
C ASN A 140 -15.44 5.34 -9.62
N MET A 141 -14.44 4.92 -8.84
CA MET A 141 -13.88 5.73 -7.75
C MET A 141 -13.29 7.06 -8.23
N ARG A 142 -12.71 7.08 -9.44
CA ARG A 142 -12.17 8.31 -10.04
C ARG A 142 -13.26 9.34 -10.32
N HIS A 143 -14.42 8.86 -10.78
CA HIS A 143 -15.56 9.73 -11.07
C HIS A 143 -16.12 10.34 -9.80
N ILE A 144 -16.26 9.55 -8.73
CA ILE A 144 -16.68 10.03 -7.41
C ILE A 144 -15.71 11.08 -6.85
N SER A 145 -14.40 10.84 -6.97
CA SER A 145 -13.37 11.80 -6.52
C SER A 145 -13.43 13.12 -7.29
N ALA A 146 -13.62 13.07 -8.61
CA ALA A 146 -13.78 14.25 -9.44
C ALA A 146 -15.03 15.05 -9.04
N SER A 147 -16.16 14.38 -8.84
CA SER A 147 -17.43 15.03 -8.42
C SER A 147 -17.30 15.69 -7.04
N ILE A 148 -16.60 15.07 -6.08
CA ILE A 148 -16.33 15.70 -4.77
C ILE A 148 -15.52 16.99 -4.96
N SER A 149 -14.45 16.93 -5.80
CA SER A 149 -13.61 18.12 -6.06
C SER A 149 -14.37 19.26 -6.74
N GLU A 150 -15.33 18.95 -7.60
CA GLU A 150 -16.20 19.96 -8.21
C GLU A 150 -17.12 20.62 -7.18
N ILE A 151 -17.72 19.85 -6.27
CA ILE A 151 -18.56 20.37 -5.19
C ILE A 151 -17.72 21.28 -4.28
N GLU A 152 -16.49 20.88 -3.93
CA GLU A 152 -15.60 21.71 -3.09
C GLU A 152 -15.24 23.05 -3.73
N LYS A 153 -15.07 23.09 -5.06
CA LYS A 153 -14.89 24.35 -5.81
C LYS A 153 -16.14 25.21 -5.80
N LEU A 154 -17.32 24.62 -5.82
CA LEU A 154 -18.58 25.36 -5.74
C LEU A 154 -18.81 25.92 -4.34
N GLU A 155 -18.52 25.15 -3.28
CA GLU A 155 -18.62 25.61 -1.89
C GLU A 155 -17.75 26.84 -1.60
N GLN A 156 -16.58 26.96 -2.28
CA GLN A 156 -15.68 28.11 -2.12
C GLN A 156 -16.21 29.40 -2.75
N LYS A 157 -17.26 29.34 -3.57
CA LYS A 157 -17.84 30.49 -4.28
C LYS A 157 -19.00 31.11 -3.50
N PHE A 158 -19.45 30.47 -2.43
CA PHE A 158 -20.53 30.94 -1.54
C PHE A 158 -20.02 31.34 -0.16
#